data_d53c8251ad92a7c667bbe3c17bfac360
#
_entry.id   d53c8251ad92a7c667bbe3c17bfac360
#
_cell.length_a   1.000
_cell.length_b   1.000
_cell.length_c   1.000
_cell.angle_alpha   90.00
_cell.angle_beta   90.00
_cell.angle_gamma   90.00
#
_symmetry.space_group_name_H-M   'P 1'
#
loop_
_entity.id
_entity.type
_entity.pdbx_description
1 polymer ?
#
loop_
_entity_poly.entity_id
_entity_poly.type
_entity_poly.pdbx_seq_one_letter_code
_entity_poly.pdbx_strand_id
1 'polypeptide(L)'
;MRFGWLALCGVFVASSVAAQDEVSVPAEPLMASEAELSEDGDDAAFKVAVQAVRDKQFRHAVDLFLPLAESGASDAQFNLAYLLHLGLGRPQNYGDAYFWASLSALGGQERAIDLVDDLQALLPDKEREGVVKNLQERLTLQIENGDDSAPEKLARLYADFAVKPDMESAFVWFSICHALGNMTCEDGMTRAMEDMPPETIVKVQAKAAEVFATSAFAKP
;
A
#
# COMPACT_ATOMS: atom_id res chain seq x y z
N MET A 1 -27.89 -12.92 -80.37
CA MET A 1 -26.86 -13.64 -79.62
C MET A 1 -25.82 -12.60 -79.20
N ARG A 2 -25.87 -12.20 -77.88
CA ARG A 2 -24.84 -11.32 -77.30
C ARG A 2 -24.62 -11.82 -75.88
N PHE A 3 -23.47 -12.42 -75.66
CA PHE A 3 -22.98 -12.85 -74.36
C PHE A 3 -22.45 -11.65 -73.59
N GLY A 4 -23.05 -11.36 -72.42
CA GLY A 4 -22.55 -10.40 -71.48
C GLY A 4 -21.70 -11.11 -70.44
N TRP A 5 -20.46 -10.66 -70.31
CA TRP A 5 -19.54 -11.08 -69.27
C TRP A 5 -19.85 -10.28 -67.98
N LEU A 6 -20.20 -10.98 -66.93
CA LEU A 6 -20.24 -10.42 -65.59
C LEU A 6 -18.85 -10.54 -64.92
N ALA A 7 -18.24 -9.40 -64.70
CA ALA A 7 -17.03 -9.31 -63.92
C ALA A 7 -17.41 -9.34 -62.42
N LEU A 8 -16.98 -10.37 -61.70
CA LEU A 8 -17.01 -10.41 -60.26
C LEU A 8 -15.85 -9.54 -59.71
N CYS A 9 -16.19 -8.36 -59.15
CA CYS A 9 -15.28 -7.61 -58.26
C CYS A 9 -15.27 -8.26 -56.90
N GLY A 10 -14.20 -9.00 -56.60
CA GLY A 10 -13.90 -9.47 -55.25
C GLY A 10 -13.48 -8.28 -54.39
N VAL A 11 -14.32 -7.94 -53.41
CA VAL A 11 -13.94 -6.98 -52.37
C VAL A 11 -13.03 -7.71 -51.39
N PHE A 12 -11.76 -7.43 -51.44
CA PHE A 12 -10.80 -7.79 -50.41
C PHE A 12 -11.07 -6.91 -49.17
N VAL A 13 -11.76 -7.43 -48.18
CA VAL A 13 -11.83 -6.81 -46.86
C VAL A 13 -10.48 -7.08 -46.17
N ALA A 14 -9.59 -6.12 -46.24
CA ALA A 14 -8.40 -6.12 -45.38
C ALA A 14 -8.85 -5.91 -43.95
N SER A 15 -8.92 -7.01 -43.18
CA SER A 15 -9.02 -6.93 -41.74
C SER A 15 -7.75 -6.27 -41.20
N SER A 16 -7.84 -5.00 -40.86
CA SER A 16 -6.83 -4.35 -40.02
C SER A 16 -6.88 -5.01 -38.65
N VAL A 17 -5.93 -5.89 -38.38
CA VAL A 17 -5.63 -6.29 -37.01
C VAL A 17 -5.20 -5.02 -36.31
N ALA A 18 -6.06 -4.50 -35.45
CA ALA A 18 -5.69 -3.42 -34.53
C ALA A 18 -4.49 -3.91 -33.73
N ALA A 19 -3.40 -3.15 -33.84
CA ALA A 19 -2.27 -3.32 -32.94
C ALA A 19 -2.82 -3.27 -31.51
N GLN A 20 -2.69 -4.37 -30.79
CA GLN A 20 -2.91 -4.35 -29.35
C GLN A 20 -1.85 -3.40 -28.80
N ASP A 21 -2.28 -2.27 -28.24
CA ASP A 21 -1.41 -1.42 -27.46
C ASP A 21 -0.74 -2.31 -26.41
N GLU A 22 0.56 -2.59 -26.61
CA GLU A 22 1.37 -3.21 -25.57
C GLU A 22 1.27 -2.30 -24.37
N VAL A 23 0.63 -2.79 -23.30
CA VAL A 23 0.66 -2.12 -22.00
C VAL A 23 2.13 -2.03 -21.62
N SER A 24 2.71 -0.88 -21.89
CA SER A 24 4.07 -0.57 -21.48
C SER A 24 4.05 -0.45 -19.97
N VAL A 25 4.41 -1.51 -19.27
CA VAL A 25 4.64 -1.47 -17.82
C VAL A 25 5.85 -0.58 -17.64
N PRO A 26 5.72 0.58 -16.96
CA PRO A 26 6.87 1.41 -16.67
C PRO A 26 7.81 0.57 -15.79
N ALA A 27 9.03 0.34 -16.23
CA ALA A 27 10.00 -0.46 -15.48
C ALA A 27 10.45 0.24 -14.17
N GLU A 28 10.37 1.57 -14.15
CA GLU A 28 10.87 2.40 -13.05
C GLU A 28 10.03 2.33 -11.75
N PRO A 29 8.68 2.26 -11.76
CA PRO A 29 7.93 2.15 -10.50
C PRO A 29 8.09 0.80 -9.79
N LEU A 30 8.56 -0.24 -10.49
CA LEU A 30 8.68 -1.61 -9.97
C LEU A 30 10.08 -1.97 -9.42
N MET A 31 10.89 -0.99 -9.08
CA MET A 31 12.24 -1.26 -8.56
C MET A 31 12.49 -0.54 -7.24
N ALA A 32 13.18 -1.22 -6.31
CA ALA A 32 13.80 -0.55 -5.17
C ALA A 32 14.82 0.48 -5.66
N SER A 33 15.00 1.57 -4.95
CA SER A 33 16.16 2.41 -5.18
C SER A 33 17.41 1.59 -4.84
N GLU A 34 18.43 1.62 -5.70
CA GLU A 34 19.66 0.85 -5.51
C GLU A 34 20.41 1.19 -4.19
N ALA A 35 19.94 2.22 -3.45
CA ALA A 35 20.55 2.71 -2.24
C ALA A 35 20.13 2.00 -0.94
N GLU A 36 19.05 1.17 -0.98
CA GLU A 36 18.46 0.57 0.23
C GLU A 36 18.59 -0.95 0.32
N LEU A 37 19.38 -1.57 -0.54
CA LEU A 37 19.56 -3.02 -0.52
C LEU A 37 20.58 -3.41 0.55
N SER A 38 20.09 -4.00 1.65
CA SER A 38 20.93 -4.66 2.65
C SER A 38 21.45 -6.03 2.13
N GLU A 39 22.49 -6.58 2.74
CA GLU A 39 23.13 -7.84 2.29
C GLU A 39 22.36 -9.10 2.79
N ASP A 40 21.15 -8.96 3.32
CA ASP A 40 20.36 -10.05 3.89
C ASP A 40 19.63 -10.91 2.83
N GLY A 41 19.22 -12.10 3.24
CA GLY A 41 18.55 -13.07 2.35
C GLY A 41 17.27 -12.56 1.69
N ASP A 42 16.56 -11.61 2.33
CA ASP A 42 15.36 -10.97 1.79
C ASP A 42 15.68 -10.13 0.55
N ASP A 43 16.85 -9.51 0.48
CA ASP A 43 17.33 -8.79 -0.69
C ASP A 43 17.55 -9.70 -1.91
N ALA A 44 18.07 -10.89 -1.68
CA ALA A 44 18.26 -11.85 -2.76
C ALA A 44 16.91 -12.31 -3.33
N ALA A 45 15.93 -12.59 -2.45
CA ALA A 45 14.58 -12.96 -2.85
C ALA A 45 13.86 -11.80 -3.58
N PHE A 46 14.03 -10.58 -3.08
CA PHE A 46 13.49 -9.37 -3.72
C PHE A 46 14.06 -9.16 -5.13
N LYS A 47 15.38 -9.31 -5.32
CA LYS A 47 16.04 -9.21 -6.64
C LYS A 47 15.50 -10.24 -7.63
N VAL A 48 15.24 -11.47 -7.17
CA VAL A 48 14.61 -12.51 -8.00
C VAL A 48 13.19 -12.12 -8.40
N ALA A 49 12.40 -11.56 -7.49
CA ALA A 49 11.05 -11.08 -7.77
C ALA A 49 11.07 -9.94 -8.81
N VAL A 50 11.96 -8.97 -8.66
CA VAL A 50 12.17 -7.88 -9.64
C VAL A 50 12.59 -8.43 -11.00
N GLN A 51 13.48 -9.42 -11.04
CA GLN A 51 13.89 -10.04 -12.31
C GLN A 51 12.70 -10.74 -12.98
N ALA A 52 11.85 -11.43 -12.23
CA ALA A 52 10.64 -12.05 -12.76
C ALA A 52 9.68 -11.01 -13.39
N VAL A 53 9.58 -9.79 -12.84
CA VAL A 53 8.84 -8.69 -13.47
C VAL A 53 9.47 -8.26 -14.79
N ARG A 54 10.80 -8.08 -14.83
CA ARG A 54 11.54 -7.71 -16.04
C ARG A 54 11.35 -8.75 -17.16
N ASP A 55 11.28 -10.02 -16.79
CA ASP A 55 11.06 -11.15 -17.69
C ASP A 55 9.58 -11.35 -18.04
N LYS A 56 8.68 -10.43 -17.61
CA LYS A 56 7.22 -10.49 -17.80
C LYS A 56 6.57 -11.76 -17.20
N GLN A 57 7.24 -12.40 -16.25
CA GLN A 57 6.73 -13.56 -15.49
C GLN A 57 5.89 -13.09 -14.29
N PHE A 58 4.86 -12.28 -14.54
CA PHE A 58 4.15 -11.55 -13.51
C PHE A 58 3.51 -12.43 -12.43
N ARG A 59 2.99 -13.62 -12.80
CA ARG A 59 2.45 -14.57 -11.83
C ARG A 59 3.53 -14.99 -10.83
N HIS A 60 4.70 -15.35 -11.35
CA HIS A 60 5.84 -15.74 -10.52
C HIS A 60 6.33 -14.58 -9.66
N ALA A 61 6.37 -13.35 -10.21
CA ALA A 61 6.72 -12.15 -9.46
C ALA A 61 5.77 -11.92 -8.27
N VAL A 62 4.45 -12.03 -8.49
CA VAL A 62 3.45 -11.90 -7.40
C VAL A 62 3.68 -12.96 -6.33
N ASP A 63 3.94 -14.22 -6.72
CA ASP A 63 4.16 -15.32 -5.77
C ASP A 63 5.46 -15.15 -4.96
N LEU A 64 6.45 -14.43 -5.51
CA LEU A 64 7.71 -14.07 -4.83
C LEU A 64 7.56 -12.83 -3.93
N PHE A 65 6.84 -11.79 -4.40
CA PHE A 65 6.65 -10.58 -3.59
C PHE A 65 5.73 -10.80 -2.39
N LEU A 66 4.74 -11.70 -2.49
CA LEU A 66 3.75 -11.89 -1.44
C LEU A 66 4.37 -12.21 -0.08
N PRO A 67 5.24 -13.24 0.08
CA PRO A 67 5.85 -13.53 1.38
C PRO A 67 6.72 -12.37 1.90
N LEU A 68 7.41 -11.64 1.02
CA LEU A 68 8.19 -10.47 1.40
C LEU A 68 7.29 -9.31 1.87
N ALA A 69 6.15 -9.09 1.21
CA ALA A 69 5.17 -8.10 1.62
C ALA A 69 4.50 -8.47 2.97
N GLU A 70 4.26 -9.77 3.20
CA GLU A 70 3.73 -10.28 4.47
C GLU A 70 4.73 -10.13 5.61
N SER A 71 6.04 -10.27 5.37
CA SER A 71 7.09 -10.02 6.36
C SER A 71 7.31 -8.54 6.68
N GLY A 72 6.70 -7.63 5.92
CA GLY A 72 6.75 -6.19 6.19
C GLY A 72 7.68 -5.38 5.29
N ALA A 73 8.31 -6.01 4.29
CA ALA A 73 9.17 -5.30 3.34
C ALA A 73 8.35 -4.29 2.49
N SER A 74 8.53 -2.99 2.75
CA SER A 74 7.74 -1.92 2.12
C SER A 74 7.89 -1.85 0.61
N ASP A 75 9.10 -2.13 0.09
CA ASP A 75 9.32 -2.23 -1.36
C ASP A 75 8.57 -3.40 -2.00
N ALA A 76 8.51 -4.55 -1.32
CA ALA A 76 7.76 -5.70 -1.81
C ALA A 76 6.25 -5.44 -1.76
N GLN A 77 5.77 -4.75 -0.71
CA GLN A 77 4.38 -4.31 -0.59
C GLN A 77 4.00 -3.36 -1.75
N PHE A 78 4.87 -2.39 -2.07
CA PHE A 78 4.66 -1.49 -3.20
C PHE A 78 4.58 -2.24 -4.53
N ASN A 79 5.57 -3.09 -4.82
CA ASN A 79 5.60 -3.84 -6.08
C ASN A 79 4.39 -4.77 -6.22
N LEU A 80 3.97 -5.44 -5.14
CA LEU A 80 2.77 -6.27 -5.11
C LEU A 80 1.51 -5.44 -5.37
N ALA A 81 1.37 -4.29 -4.68
CA ALA A 81 0.25 -3.36 -4.89
C ALA A 81 0.16 -2.91 -6.35
N TYR A 82 1.29 -2.56 -6.94
CA TYR A 82 1.35 -2.08 -8.31
C TYR A 82 0.97 -3.18 -9.33
N LEU A 83 1.44 -4.41 -9.14
CA LEU A 83 1.05 -5.55 -9.97
C LEU A 83 -0.46 -5.83 -9.88
N LEU A 84 -1.04 -5.78 -8.67
CA LEU A 84 -2.47 -5.96 -8.44
C LEU A 84 -3.30 -4.80 -9.03
N HIS A 85 -2.80 -3.56 -8.95
CA HIS A 85 -3.40 -2.39 -9.59
C HIS A 85 -3.48 -2.54 -11.11
N LEU A 86 -2.45 -3.05 -11.74
CA LEU A 86 -2.41 -3.28 -13.19
C LEU A 86 -3.07 -4.59 -13.64
N GLY A 87 -3.43 -5.48 -12.72
CA GLY A 87 -3.96 -6.81 -13.06
C GLY A 87 -2.92 -7.74 -13.67
N LEU A 88 -1.64 -7.55 -13.30
CA LEU A 88 -0.54 -8.35 -13.80
C LEU A 88 -0.24 -9.51 -12.86
N GLY A 89 -0.22 -10.73 -13.38
CA GLY A 89 -0.01 -11.96 -12.62
C GLY A 89 -1.24 -12.48 -11.88
N ARG A 90 -2.13 -11.59 -11.44
CA ARG A 90 -3.46 -11.88 -10.88
C ARG A 90 -4.49 -10.92 -11.48
N PRO A 91 -5.81 -11.27 -11.46
CA PRO A 91 -6.84 -10.33 -11.86
C PRO A 91 -6.74 -9.02 -11.07
N GLN A 92 -7.00 -7.90 -11.75
CA GLN A 92 -6.99 -6.57 -11.15
C GLN A 92 -7.88 -6.52 -9.91
N ASN A 93 -7.34 -6.00 -8.82
CA ASN A 93 -8.05 -5.85 -7.55
C ASN A 93 -7.59 -4.55 -6.85
N TYR A 94 -8.37 -3.50 -6.98
CA TYR A 94 -8.05 -2.20 -6.38
C TYR A 94 -8.10 -2.22 -4.84
N GLY A 95 -8.94 -3.06 -4.23
CA GLY A 95 -8.99 -3.19 -2.77
C GLY A 95 -7.72 -3.77 -2.20
N ASP A 96 -7.24 -4.89 -2.76
CA ASP A 96 -5.96 -5.50 -2.35
C ASP A 96 -4.78 -4.61 -2.70
N ALA A 97 -4.81 -3.94 -3.87
CA ALA A 97 -3.78 -2.97 -4.24
C ALA A 97 -3.72 -1.82 -3.23
N TYR A 98 -4.86 -1.26 -2.83
CA TYR A 98 -4.94 -0.19 -1.82
C TYR A 98 -4.43 -0.65 -0.44
N PHE A 99 -4.76 -1.88 -0.03
CA PHE A 99 -4.24 -2.47 1.21
C PHE A 99 -2.71 -2.51 1.23
N TRP A 100 -2.10 -3.08 0.20
CA TRP A 100 -0.64 -3.22 0.13
C TRP A 100 0.07 -1.88 -0.11
N ALA A 101 -0.49 -0.99 -0.94
CA ALA A 101 0.04 0.36 -1.13
C ALA A 101 0.02 1.16 0.17
N SER A 102 -1.08 1.08 0.95
CA SER A 102 -1.18 1.75 2.24
C SER A 102 -0.16 1.22 3.25
N LEU A 103 0.03 -0.10 3.35
CA LEU A 103 1.08 -0.67 4.22
C LEU A 103 2.47 -0.20 3.81
N SER A 104 2.75 -0.16 2.51
CA SER A 104 4.01 0.32 1.96
C SER A 104 4.26 1.80 2.31
N ALA A 105 3.26 2.67 2.11
CA ALA A 105 3.34 4.09 2.47
C ALA A 105 3.50 4.30 3.98
N LEU A 106 2.79 3.52 4.80
CA LEU A 106 2.97 3.51 6.27
C LEU A 106 4.35 2.99 6.66
N GLY A 107 4.96 2.13 5.88
CA GLY A 107 6.34 1.65 6.02
C GLY A 107 7.41 2.62 5.50
N GLY A 108 7.03 3.82 5.04
CA GLY A 108 7.96 4.87 4.61
C GLY A 108 8.32 4.85 3.12
N GLN A 109 7.69 3.99 2.30
CA GLN A 109 7.94 3.99 0.85
C GLN A 109 7.20 5.16 0.19
N GLU A 110 7.94 6.22 -0.18
CA GLU A 110 7.37 7.46 -0.73
C GLU A 110 6.58 7.24 -2.02
N ARG A 111 7.05 6.37 -2.92
CA ARG A 111 6.35 6.05 -4.19
C ARG A 111 4.97 5.43 -3.98
N ALA A 112 4.73 4.84 -2.82
CA ALA A 112 3.44 4.25 -2.50
C ALA A 112 2.37 5.31 -2.22
N ILE A 113 2.75 6.55 -1.88
CA ILE A 113 1.83 7.65 -1.59
C ILE A 113 1.03 7.98 -2.86
N ASP A 114 1.69 8.18 -3.99
CA ASP A 114 1.02 8.48 -5.26
C ASP A 114 0.05 7.35 -5.66
N LEU A 115 0.46 6.09 -5.47
CA LEU A 115 -0.40 4.94 -5.76
C LEU A 115 -1.61 4.86 -4.82
N VAL A 116 -1.43 5.23 -3.55
CA VAL A 116 -2.54 5.33 -2.57
C VAL A 116 -3.54 6.38 -3.02
N ASP A 117 -3.08 7.56 -3.43
CA ASP A 117 -3.94 8.66 -3.88
C ASP A 117 -4.75 8.26 -5.14
N ASP A 118 -4.09 7.63 -6.11
CA ASP A 118 -4.74 7.12 -7.32
C ASP A 118 -5.82 6.08 -6.98
N LEU A 119 -5.52 5.14 -6.08
CA LEU A 119 -6.45 4.09 -5.67
C LEU A 119 -7.60 4.65 -4.81
N GLN A 120 -7.36 5.67 -4.00
CA GLN A 120 -8.41 6.37 -3.26
C GLN A 120 -9.43 7.03 -4.20
N ALA A 121 -8.96 7.57 -5.32
CA ALA A 121 -9.85 8.17 -6.32
C ALA A 121 -10.72 7.13 -7.07
N LEU A 122 -10.27 5.88 -7.13
CA LEU A 122 -10.97 4.78 -7.81
C LEU A 122 -11.92 3.99 -6.90
N LEU A 123 -11.67 3.99 -5.58
CA LEU A 123 -12.42 3.17 -4.63
C LEU A 123 -13.54 3.97 -3.96
N PRO A 124 -14.76 3.43 -3.88
CA PRO A 124 -15.81 4.00 -3.04
C PRO A 124 -15.41 4.03 -1.56
N ASP A 125 -15.95 5.01 -0.82
CA ASP A 125 -15.65 5.19 0.62
C ASP A 125 -15.84 3.91 1.44
N LYS A 126 -16.91 3.17 1.17
CA LYS A 126 -17.22 1.93 1.89
C LYS A 126 -16.14 0.86 1.73
N GLU A 127 -15.61 0.72 0.53
CA GLU A 127 -14.51 -0.22 0.24
C GLU A 127 -13.23 0.26 0.92
N ARG A 128 -12.93 1.56 0.90
CA ARG A 128 -11.80 2.14 1.62
C ARG A 128 -11.91 1.95 3.12
N GLU A 129 -13.09 2.18 3.71
CA GLU A 129 -13.35 1.90 5.14
C GLU A 129 -13.08 0.44 5.49
N GLY A 130 -13.49 -0.51 4.62
CA GLY A 130 -13.21 -1.93 4.81
C GLY A 130 -11.71 -2.24 4.80
N VAL A 131 -10.95 -1.65 3.88
CA VAL A 131 -9.49 -1.83 3.83
C VAL A 131 -8.82 -1.20 5.04
N VAL A 132 -9.20 0.02 5.43
CA VAL A 132 -8.67 0.70 6.62
C VAL A 132 -8.91 -0.14 7.89
N LYS A 133 -10.09 -0.76 8.02
CA LYS A 133 -10.38 -1.66 9.13
C LYS A 133 -9.45 -2.87 9.16
N ASN A 134 -9.20 -3.50 8.01
CA ASN A 134 -8.26 -4.62 7.93
C ASN A 134 -6.83 -4.20 8.30
N LEU A 135 -6.42 -2.99 7.89
CA LEU A 135 -5.13 -2.43 8.29
C LEU A 135 -5.05 -2.17 9.79
N GLN A 136 -6.11 -1.63 10.40
CA GLN A 136 -6.19 -1.43 11.85
C GLN A 136 -6.04 -2.75 12.60
N GLU A 137 -6.77 -3.79 12.19
CA GLU A 137 -6.70 -5.12 12.79
C GLU A 137 -5.28 -5.70 12.69
N ARG A 138 -4.63 -5.59 11.54
CA ARG A 138 -3.25 -6.05 11.33
C ARG A 138 -2.25 -5.31 12.22
N LEU A 139 -2.31 -3.97 12.23
CA LEU A 139 -1.39 -3.15 13.05
C LEU A 139 -1.61 -3.34 14.54
N THR A 140 -2.87 -3.52 14.97
CA THR A 140 -3.19 -3.85 16.37
C THR A 140 -2.57 -5.18 16.77
N LEU A 141 -2.66 -6.20 15.93
CA LEU A 141 -2.01 -7.50 16.18
C LEU A 141 -0.48 -7.37 16.28
N GLN A 142 0.14 -6.54 15.45
CA GLN A 142 1.59 -6.26 15.55
C GLN A 142 1.95 -5.61 16.89
N ILE A 143 1.14 -4.65 17.35
CA ILE A 143 1.30 -4.01 18.66
C ILE A 143 1.16 -5.04 19.81
N GLU A 144 0.17 -5.93 19.75
CA GLU A 144 -0.01 -6.99 20.71
C GLU A 144 1.17 -7.97 20.77
N ASN A 145 1.86 -8.14 19.64
CA ASN A 145 3.08 -8.95 19.54
C ASN A 145 4.35 -8.16 19.92
N GLY A 146 4.25 -6.89 20.28
CA GLY A 146 5.37 -6.07 20.75
C GLY A 146 6.19 -5.41 19.63
N ASP A 147 5.63 -5.26 18.43
CA ASP A 147 6.26 -4.49 17.34
C ASP A 147 6.18 -2.99 17.66
N ASP A 148 7.30 -2.40 18.04
CA ASP A 148 7.42 -0.99 18.44
C ASP A 148 7.31 0.00 17.26
N SER A 149 7.38 -0.47 16.03
CA SER A 149 7.15 0.32 14.82
C SER A 149 5.66 0.46 14.47
N ALA A 150 4.81 -0.42 14.97
CA ALA A 150 3.39 -0.45 14.62
C ALA A 150 2.55 0.72 15.19
N PRO A 151 2.85 1.29 16.38
CA PRO A 151 2.13 2.46 16.89
C PRO A 151 2.18 3.68 15.98
N GLU A 152 3.35 4.00 15.38
CA GLU A 152 3.47 5.09 14.41
C GLU A 152 2.59 4.84 13.18
N LYS A 153 2.66 3.63 12.61
CA LYS A 153 1.85 3.25 11.44
C LYS A 153 0.36 3.35 11.74
N LEU A 154 -0.07 2.91 12.92
CA LEU A 154 -1.47 2.99 13.32
C LEU A 154 -1.92 4.43 13.55
N ALA A 155 -1.07 5.29 14.13
CA ALA A 155 -1.35 6.71 14.27
C ALA A 155 -1.55 7.39 12.92
N ARG A 156 -0.64 7.14 11.98
CA ARG A 156 -0.73 7.66 10.60
C ARG A 156 -1.94 7.11 9.85
N LEU A 157 -2.30 5.85 10.09
CA LEU A 157 -3.51 5.27 9.50
C LEU A 157 -4.76 6.05 9.91
N TYR A 158 -4.89 6.42 11.19
CA TYR A 158 -6.01 7.24 11.68
C TYR A 158 -5.97 8.67 11.17
N ALA A 159 -4.79 9.27 11.09
CA ALA A 159 -4.62 10.67 10.68
C ALA A 159 -4.80 10.89 9.18
N ASP A 160 -4.20 10.00 8.34
CA ASP A 160 -3.96 10.30 6.94
C ASP A 160 -4.68 9.34 5.97
N PHE A 161 -5.04 8.12 6.39
CA PHE A 161 -5.60 7.08 5.50
C PHE A 161 -7.09 6.79 5.77
N ALA A 162 -7.59 7.15 6.94
CA ALA A 162 -9.01 6.99 7.25
C ALA A 162 -9.86 7.88 6.33
N VAL A 163 -11.03 7.39 5.90
CA VAL A 163 -12.00 8.16 5.09
C VAL A 163 -12.40 9.46 5.79
N LYS A 164 -12.47 9.38 7.12
CA LYS A 164 -12.59 10.55 8.01
C LYS A 164 -11.45 10.48 9.01
N PRO A 165 -10.54 11.45 9.02
CA PRO A 165 -9.45 11.49 9.99
C PRO A 165 -9.96 11.41 11.44
N ASP A 166 -9.36 10.53 12.23
CA ASP A 166 -9.60 10.39 13.67
C ASP A 166 -8.36 10.88 14.44
N MET A 167 -8.30 12.19 14.65
CA MET A 167 -7.17 12.83 15.30
C MET A 167 -7.05 12.47 16.79
N GLU A 168 -8.15 12.10 17.45
CA GLU A 168 -8.11 11.65 18.85
C GLU A 168 -7.36 10.30 18.95
N SER A 169 -7.72 9.33 18.11
CA SER A 169 -7.02 8.04 18.04
C SER A 169 -5.59 8.20 17.53
N ALA A 170 -5.37 9.05 16.53
CA ALA A 170 -4.03 9.36 16.03
C ALA A 170 -3.12 9.90 17.13
N PHE A 171 -3.61 10.85 17.94
CA PHE A 171 -2.87 11.38 19.09
C PHE A 171 -2.48 10.29 20.09
N VAL A 172 -3.41 9.40 20.44
CA VAL A 172 -3.13 8.29 21.38
C VAL A 172 -1.95 7.46 20.89
N TRP A 173 -1.95 7.07 19.62
CA TRP A 173 -0.91 6.21 19.07
C TRP A 173 0.41 6.93 18.78
N PHE A 174 0.39 8.21 18.37
CA PHE A 174 1.60 9.04 18.30
C PHE A 174 2.23 9.23 19.68
N SER A 175 1.41 9.41 20.74
CA SER A 175 1.91 9.54 22.11
C SER A 175 2.61 8.26 22.58
N ILE A 176 2.05 7.09 22.26
CA ILE A 176 2.65 5.79 22.58
C ILE A 176 3.97 5.62 21.80
N CYS A 177 3.95 5.89 20.51
CA CYS A 177 5.15 5.87 19.66
C CYS A 177 6.28 6.75 20.23
N HIS A 178 5.95 7.99 20.62
CA HIS A 178 6.91 8.90 21.24
C HIS A 178 7.43 8.37 22.57
N ALA A 179 6.58 7.80 23.41
CA ALA A 179 6.98 7.18 24.69
C ALA A 179 7.92 5.98 24.51
N LEU A 180 7.85 5.29 23.36
CA LEU A 180 8.78 4.21 22.99
C LEU A 180 10.13 4.74 22.46
N GLY A 181 10.31 6.06 22.38
CA GLY A 181 11.55 6.70 21.99
C GLY A 181 11.62 7.13 20.52
N ASN A 182 10.58 6.94 19.75
CA ASN A 182 10.53 7.44 18.37
C ASN A 182 10.17 8.94 18.35
N MET A 183 11.19 9.78 18.19
CA MET A 183 11.05 11.25 18.22
C MET A 183 10.28 11.81 17.01
N THR A 184 10.20 11.08 15.91
CA THR A 184 9.45 11.54 14.72
C THR A 184 7.95 11.64 14.98
N CYS A 185 7.44 10.97 16.02
CA CYS A 185 6.04 11.01 16.41
C CYS A 185 5.63 12.32 17.11
N GLU A 186 6.57 13.18 17.53
CA GLU A 186 6.29 14.46 18.18
C GLU A 186 5.51 15.42 17.26
N ASP A 187 5.92 15.51 15.99
CA ASP A 187 5.23 16.33 14.99
C ASP A 187 3.80 15.83 14.75
N GLY A 188 3.62 14.50 14.71
CA GLY A 188 2.30 13.88 14.58
C GLY A 188 1.38 14.18 15.77
N MET A 189 1.91 14.14 17.00
CA MET A 189 1.18 14.53 18.22
C MET A 189 0.74 16.00 18.15
N THR A 190 1.66 16.88 17.76
CA THR A 190 1.42 18.32 17.67
C THR A 190 0.30 18.60 16.65
N ARG A 191 0.41 18.03 15.46
CA ARG A 191 -0.62 18.14 14.42
C ARG A 191 -1.98 17.60 14.87
N ALA A 192 -1.99 16.46 15.57
CA ALA A 192 -3.23 15.86 16.04
C ALA A 192 -3.95 16.72 17.09
N MET A 193 -3.23 17.53 17.88
CA MET A 193 -3.80 18.43 18.89
C MET A 193 -4.25 19.78 18.35
N GLU A 194 -3.85 20.18 17.14
CA GLU A 194 -3.96 21.56 16.65
C GLU A 194 -5.38 22.14 16.80
N ASP A 195 -6.41 21.35 16.48
CA ASP A 195 -7.81 21.75 16.56
C ASP A 195 -8.58 21.14 17.75
N MET A 196 -7.87 20.47 18.69
CA MET A 196 -8.53 19.83 19.82
C MET A 196 -8.86 20.81 20.96
N PRO A 197 -10.11 20.80 21.49
CA PRO A 197 -10.41 21.50 22.74
C PRO A 197 -9.56 21.01 23.91
N PRO A 198 -9.19 21.88 24.88
CA PRO A 198 -8.35 21.49 26.03
C PRO A 198 -8.88 20.29 26.82
N GLU A 199 -10.19 20.18 27.00
CA GLU A 199 -10.83 19.04 27.66
C GLU A 199 -10.67 17.73 26.89
N THR A 200 -10.63 17.78 25.56
CA THR A 200 -10.37 16.62 24.71
C THR A 200 -8.90 16.20 24.81
N ILE A 201 -7.96 17.16 24.81
CA ILE A 201 -6.53 16.89 24.99
C ILE A 201 -6.30 16.11 26.30
N VAL A 202 -6.87 16.53 27.42
CA VAL A 202 -6.74 15.83 28.70
C VAL A 202 -7.29 14.41 28.63
N LYS A 203 -8.42 14.19 27.93
CA LYS A 203 -9.00 12.85 27.75
C LYS A 203 -8.13 11.93 26.95
N VAL A 204 -7.60 12.40 25.80
CA VAL A 204 -6.76 11.56 24.94
C VAL A 204 -5.40 11.26 25.56
N GLN A 205 -4.85 12.18 26.38
CA GLN A 205 -3.65 11.93 27.18
C GLN A 205 -3.88 10.83 28.21
N ALA A 206 -5.00 10.89 28.95
CA ALA A 206 -5.38 9.85 29.89
C ALA A 206 -5.60 8.51 29.19
N LYS A 207 -6.23 8.52 28.00
CA LYS A 207 -6.42 7.32 27.19
C LYS A 207 -5.11 6.73 26.70
N ALA A 208 -4.16 7.55 26.25
CA ALA A 208 -2.83 7.08 25.84
C ALA A 208 -2.09 6.39 27.01
N ALA A 209 -2.15 6.96 28.22
CA ALA A 209 -1.56 6.36 29.41
C ALA A 209 -2.21 5.01 29.77
N GLU A 210 -3.54 4.92 29.68
CA GLU A 210 -4.30 3.66 29.91
C GLU A 210 -3.91 2.58 28.90
N VAL A 211 -3.90 2.92 27.59
CA VAL A 211 -3.56 1.99 26.51
C VAL A 211 -2.12 1.52 26.66
N PHE A 212 -1.18 2.42 26.94
CA PHE A 212 0.23 2.06 27.16
C PHE A 212 0.36 1.08 28.34
N ALA A 213 -0.27 1.37 29.49
CA ALA A 213 -0.18 0.55 30.69
C ALA A 213 -0.72 -0.89 30.49
N THR A 214 -1.62 -1.09 29.54
CA THR A 214 -2.22 -2.40 29.23
C THR A 214 -1.59 -3.09 28.01
N SER A 215 -0.72 -2.40 27.28
CA SER A 215 -0.07 -2.92 26.07
C SER A 215 1.08 -3.88 26.37
N ALA A 216 1.56 -4.54 25.32
CA ALA A 216 2.76 -5.39 25.38
C ALA A 216 4.02 -4.59 25.80
N PHE A 217 4.04 -3.28 25.54
CA PHE A 217 5.17 -2.39 25.82
C PHE A 217 5.33 -2.01 27.31
N ALA A 218 4.31 -2.17 28.12
CA ALA A 218 4.37 -1.88 29.56
C ALA A 218 5.08 -2.98 30.38
N LYS A 219 5.38 -4.12 29.75
CA LYS A 219 6.05 -5.23 30.44
C LYS A 219 7.57 -5.06 30.32
N PRO A 220 8.30 -5.16 31.45
CA PRO A 220 9.77 -5.07 31.45
C PRO A 220 10.41 -6.26 30.74
#